data_e1e514e9e39cc2314cea65764a71bb8c
#
_entry.id   e1e514e9e39cc2314cea65764a71bb8c
#
_cell.length_a   1.000
_cell.length_b   1.000
_cell.length_c   1.000
_cell.angle_alpha   90.00
_cell.angle_beta   90.00
_cell.angle_gamma   90.00
#
_symmetry.space_group_name_H-M   'P 1'
#
loop_
_entity.id
_entity.type
_entity.pdbx_description
1 polymer ?
#
loop_
_entity_poly.entity_id
_entity_poly.type
_entity_poly.pdbx_seq_one_letter_code
_entity_poly.pdbx_strand_id
1 'polypeptide(L)'
;IIADEPISALDVSIQAQVINLLHDLSEQMGLTILFIAHDLAVVKYFSDRIAVMYFGKIVELATSDELFAHPFHPYTRSLLSAIPLPDPITEKNRTRTTYNPILDHDYSKEGPSMREVYPGHFVYCNTEEFERYKAEYQAQNK
;
A
#
# COMPACT_ATOMS: atom_id res chain seq x y z
N ILE A 1 -18.39 5.23 6.98
CA ILE A 1 -18.88 4.91 5.63
C ILE A 1 -17.94 3.90 4.99
N ILE A 2 -18.51 2.93 4.24
CA ILE A 2 -17.74 2.00 3.41
C ILE A 2 -17.99 2.38 1.96
N ALA A 3 -16.93 2.78 1.26
CA ALA A 3 -16.94 3.13 -0.17
C ALA A 3 -16.18 2.05 -0.95
N ASP A 4 -16.92 1.11 -1.52
CA ASP A 4 -16.36 -0.02 -2.26
C ASP A 4 -16.33 0.30 -3.76
N GLU A 5 -15.12 0.50 -4.28
CA GLU A 5 -14.84 0.91 -5.67
C GLU A 5 -15.74 2.03 -6.21
N PRO A 6 -15.91 3.14 -5.48
CA PRO A 6 -16.95 4.13 -5.79
C PRO A 6 -16.71 4.90 -7.10
N ILE A 7 -15.51 4.78 -7.68
CA ILE A 7 -15.08 5.53 -8.87
C ILE A 7 -14.69 4.65 -10.06
N SER A 8 -14.73 3.32 -9.92
CA SER A 8 -14.20 2.37 -10.92
C SER A 8 -14.84 2.47 -12.30
N ALA A 9 -16.10 2.90 -12.38
CA ALA A 9 -16.87 3.04 -13.62
C ALA A 9 -16.89 4.47 -14.19
N LEU A 10 -16.11 5.41 -13.62
CA LEU A 10 -16.13 6.83 -13.98
C LEU A 10 -14.91 7.23 -14.81
N ASP A 11 -15.08 8.23 -15.66
CA ASP A 11 -13.97 8.87 -16.37
C ASP A 11 -13.03 9.59 -15.39
N VAL A 12 -11.74 9.69 -15.70
CA VAL A 12 -10.69 10.25 -14.83
C VAL A 12 -11.05 11.64 -14.28
N SER A 13 -11.63 12.51 -15.11
CA SER A 13 -12.04 13.85 -14.68
C SER A 13 -13.19 13.84 -13.66
N ILE A 14 -14.10 12.89 -13.80
CA ILE A 14 -15.23 12.71 -12.86
C ILE A 14 -14.74 12.03 -11.58
N GLN A 15 -13.81 11.07 -11.69
CA GLN A 15 -13.18 10.46 -10.53
C GLN A 15 -12.59 11.50 -9.58
N ALA A 16 -11.82 12.46 -10.10
CA ALA A 16 -11.23 13.53 -9.30
C ALA A 16 -12.28 14.37 -8.57
N GLN A 17 -13.39 14.71 -9.25
CA GLN A 17 -14.48 15.46 -8.64
C GLN A 17 -15.17 14.70 -7.51
N VAL A 18 -15.45 13.40 -7.69
CA VAL A 18 -16.07 12.55 -6.67
C VAL A 18 -15.16 12.38 -5.46
N ILE A 19 -13.85 12.17 -5.67
CA ILE A 19 -12.86 12.06 -4.60
C ILE A 19 -12.78 13.34 -3.76
N ASN A 20 -12.71 14.50 -4.41
CA ASN A 20 -12.72 15.79 -3.72
C ASN A 20 -14.01 15.98 -2.91
N LEU A 21 -15.16 15.64 -3.50
CA LEU A 21 -16.45 15.72 -2.82
C LEU A 21 -16.48 14.81 -1.57
N LEU A 22 -16.00 13.57 -1.68
CA LEU A 22 -15.93 12.65 -0.54
C LEU A 22 -14.98 13.16 0.55
N HIS A 23 -13.87 13.75 0.17
CA HIS A 23 -12.93 14.37 1.10
C HIS A 23 -13.58 15.54 1.85
N ASP A 24 -14.19 16.48 1.13
CA ASP A 24 -14.86 17.63 1.72
C ASP A 24 -16.01 17.22 2.65
N LEU A 25 -16.79 16.20 2.27
CA LEU A 25 -17.86 15.67 3.11
C LEU A 25 -17.30 15.00 4.39
N SER A 26 -16.19 14.26 4.27
CA SER A 26 -15.57 13.62 5.43
C SER A 26 -15.09 14.66 6.45
N GLU A 27 -14.49 15.74 5.99
CA GLU A 27 -14.06 16.84 6.86
C GLU A 27 -15.24 17.59 7.50
N GLN A 28 -16.23 17.99 6.69
CA GLN A 28 -17.36 18.79 7.16
C GLN A 28 -18.24 18.02 8.16
N MET A 29 -18.41 16.72 7.96
CA MET A 29 -19.30 15.87 8.75
C MET A 29 -18.55 15.03 9.81
N GLY A 30 -17.21 15.10 9.87
CA GLY A 30 -16.41 14.29 10.78
C GLY A 30 -16.53 12.78 10.49
N LEU A 31 -16.60 12.39 9.23
CA LEU A 31 -16.81 11.00 8.82
C LEU A 31 -15.50 10.23 8.76
N THR A 32 -15.53 8.98 9.21
CA THR A 32 -14.50 7.99 8.91
C THR A 32 -14.92 7.17 7.70
N ILE A 33 -14.09 7.11 6.69
CA ILE A 33 -14.37 6.41 5.43
C ILE A 33 -13.40 5.24 5.26
N LEU A 34 -13.95 4.03 5.11
CA LEU A 34 -13.21 2.88 4.59
C LEU A 34 -13.35 2.88 3.06
N PHE A 35 -12.27 3.27 2.39
CA PHE A 35 -12.22 3.39 0.94
C PHE A 35 -11.53 2.17 0.32
N ILE A 36 -12.25 1.43 -0.53
CA ILE A 36 -11.71 0.25 -1.23
C ILE A 36 -11.52 0.62 -2.70
N ALA A 37 -10.30 0.51 -3.19
CA ALA A 37 -9.96 0.78 -4.58
C ALA A 37 -8.72 -0.02 -5.01
N HIS A 38 -8.57 -0.19 -6.32
CA HIS A 38 -7.39 -0.81 -6.91
C HIS A 38 -6.39 0.21 -7.49
N ASP A 39 -6.78 1.47 -7.64
CA ASP A 39 -5.89 2.55 -8.09
C ASP A 39 -5.11 3.13 -6.91
N LEU A 40 -3.82 2.80 -6.86
CA LEU A 40 -2.92 3.22 -5.79
C LEU A 40 -2.67 4.73 -5.78
N ALA A 41 -2.76 5.42 -6.92
CA ALA A 41 -2.60 6.87 -6.98
C ALA A 41 -3.76 7.57 -6.28
N VAL A 42 -4.98 7.08 -6.49
CA VAL A 42 -6.18 7.55 -5.80
C VAL A 42 -6.11 7.25 -4.30
N VAL A 43 -5.75 6.00 -3.94
CA VAL A 43 -5.62 5.59 -2.54
C VAL A 43 -4.59 6.45 -1.82
N LYS A 44 -3.45 6.75 -2.45
CA LYS A 44 -2.42 7.65 -1.88
C LYS A 44 -2.96 9.04 -1.59
N TYR A 45 -3.73 9.59 -2.52
CA TYR A 45 -4.26 10.94 -2.40
C TYR A 45 -5.34 11.07 -1.33
N PHE A 46 -6.19 10.05 -1.21
CA PHE A 46 -7.39 10.10 -0.38
C PHE A 46 -7.20 9.58 1.05
N SER A 47 -6.30 8.61 1.26
CA SER A 47 -6.27 7.84 2.50
C SER A 47 -5.17 8.29 3.46
N ASP A 48 -5.48 8.44 4.75
CA ASP A 48 -4.50 8.67 5.81
C ASP A 48 -3.69 7.41 6.11
N ARG A 49 -4.37 6.24 6.09
CA ARG A 49 -3.78 4.91 6.32
C ARG A 49 -4.21 3.95 5.24
N ILE A 50 -3.31 3.06 4.87
CA ILE A 50 -3.53 2.07 3.81
C ILE A 50 -3.29 0.67 4.34
N ALA A 51 -4.25 -0.22 4.10
CA ALA A 51 -4.13 -1.65 4.30
C ALA A 51 -4.02 -2.34 2.94
N VAL A 52 -2.91 -3.00 2.68
CA VAL A 52 -2.72 -3.81 1.48
C VAL A 52 -3.23 -5.22 1.75
N MET A 53 -4.11 -5.71 0.88
CA MET A 53 -4.69 -7.05 0.99
C MET A 53 -4.20 -7.96 -0.13
N TYR A 54 -3.90 -9.21 0.22
CA TYR A 54 -3.57 -10.28 -0.71
C TYR A 54 -4.25 -11.58 -0.29
N PHE A 55 -5.03 -12.18 -1.18
CA PHE A 55 -5.79 -13.43 -0.93
C PHE A 55 -6.56 -13.42 0.41
N GLY A 56 -7.30 -12.34 0.68
CA GLY A 56 -8.15 -12.20 1.85
C GLY A 56 -7.41 -11.89 3.17
N LYS A 57 -6.10 -11.64 3.13
CA LYS A 57 -5.30 -11.25 4.30
C LYS A 57 -4.72 -9.87 4.12
N ILE A 58 -4.68 -9.09 5.21
CA ILE A 58 -3.89 -7.87 5.24
C ILE A 58 -2.42 -8.27 5.35
N VAL A 59 -1.62 -7.86 4.37
CA VAL A 59 -0.18 -8.17 4.31
C VAL A 59 0.69 -7.01 4.76
N GLU A 60 0.19 -5.79 4.64
CA GLU A 60 0.87 -4.58 5.12
C GLU A 60 -0.14 -3.50 5.51
N LEU A 61 0.14 -2.75 6.57
CA LEU A 61 -0.71 -1.66 7.07
C LEU A 61 0.19 -0.54 7.60
N ALA A 62 0.06 0.66 7.04
CA ALA A 62 0.80 1.84 7.49
C ALA A 62 0.04 3.13 7.18
N THR A 63 0.60 4.28 7.58
CA THR A 63 0.17 5.56 7.03
C THR A 63 0.46 5.61 5.53
N SER A 64 -0.28 6.42 4.79
CA SER A 64 -0.10 6.54 3.34
C SER A 64 1.35 6.90 2.98
N ASP A 65 1.89 7.94 3.61
CA ASP A 65 3.25 8.40 3.35
C ASP A 65 4.30 7.33 3.66
N GLU A 66 4.16 6.64 4.80
CA GLU A 66 5.09 5.61 5.23
C GLU A 66 5.07 4.39 4.29
N LEU A 67 3.88 3.94 3.87
CA LEU A 67 3.74 2.82 2.95
C LEU A 67 4.42 3.07 1.60
N PHE A 68 4.31 4.31 1.08
CA PHE A 68 4.93 4.68 -0.19
C PHE A 68 6.43 4.94 -0.08
N ALA A 69 6.90 5.44 1.07
CA ALA A 69 8.31 5.68 1.30
C ALA A 69 9.08 4.39 1.62
N HIS A 70 8.49 3.51 2.43
CA HIS A 70 9.13 2.31 2.98
C HIS A 70 8.24 1.05 2.86
N PRO A 71 7.88 0.59 1.64
CA PRO A 71 7.14 -0.64 1.47
C PRO A 71 8.04 -1.84 1.85
N PHE A 72 7.56 -2.72 2.73
CA PHE A 72 8.32 -3.89 3.18
C PHE A 72 7.85 -5.18 2.54
N HIS A 73 6.54 -5.43 2.51
CA HIS A 73 6.04 -6.69 1.97
C HIS A 73 6.29 -6.78 0.45
N PRO A 74 6.81 -7.90 -0.06
CA PRO A 74 7.13 -8.04 -1.50
C PRO A 74 5.93 -7.78 -2.42
N TYR A 75 4.72 -8.14 -1.99
CA TYR A 75 3.51 -7.83 -2.75
C TYR A 75 3.25 -6.33 -2.85
N THR A 76 3.40 -5.58 -1.75
CA THR A 76 3.28 -4.11 -1.76
C THR A 76 4.30 -3.47 -2.69
N ARG A 77 5.55 -3.93 -2.65
CA ARG A 77 6.60 -3.48 -3.58
C ARG A 77 6.24 -3.75 -5.03
N SER A 78 5.70 -4.94 -5.32
CA SER A 78 5.21 -5.30 -6.65
C SER A 78 4.10 -4.35 -7.12
N LEU A 79 3.09 -4.10 -6.29
CA LEU A 79 2.00 -3.17 -6.59
C LEU A 79 2.51 -1.75 -6.87
N LEU A 80 3.37 -1.22 -6.00
CA LEU A 80 3.94 0.12 -6.15
C LEU A 80 4.85 0.22 -7.39
N SER A 81 5.54 -0.88 -7.73
CA SER A 81 6.36 -0.93 -8.95
C SER A 81 5.52 -0.89 -10.23
N ALA A 82 4.23 -1.17 -10.17
CA ALA A 82 3.33 -1.14 -11.32
C ALA A 82 2.75 0.26 -11.60
N ILE A 83 2.86 1.21 -10.67
CA ILE A 83 2.39 2.60 -10.87
C ILE A 83 3.22 3.26 -11.96
N PRO A 84 2.63 3.76 -13.06
CA PRO A 84 3.37 4.46 -14.10
C PRO A 84 4.05 5.72 -13.58
N LEU A 85 5.30 5.95 -14.01
CA LEU A 85 5.98 7.20 -13.72
C LEU A 85 5.61 8.26 -14.77
N PRO A 86 5.50 9.53 -14.39
CA PRO A 86 5.15 10.61 -15.32
C PRO A 86 6.20 10.84 -16.42
N ASP A 87 7.45 10.45 -16.18
CA ASP A 87 8.55 10.62 -17.14
C ASP A 87 8.72 9.38 -18.02
N PRO A 88 8.50 9.46 -19.35
CA PRO A 88 8.61 8.34 -20.28
C PRO A 88 10.01 7.70 -20.36
N ILE A 89 11.07 8.47 -20.07
CA ILE A 89 12.46 7.97 -20.13
C ILE A 89 12.74 7.11 -18.89
N THR A 90 12.33 7.57 -17.74
CA THR A 90 12.46 6.83 -16.47
C THR A 90 11.58 5.59 -16.46
N GLU A 91 10.38 5.66 -17.05
CA GLU A 91 9.47 4.50 -17.17
C GLU A 91 10.06 3.39 -18.05
N LYS A 92 10.75 3.71 -19.15
CA LYS A 92 11.40 2.72 -20.03
C LYS A 92 12.49 1.91 -19.34
N ASN A 93 13.20 2.52 -18.40
CA ASN A 93 14.33 1.90 -17.70
C ASN A 93 13.94 1.24 -16.38
N ARG A 94 12.64 1.28 -16.03
CA ARG A 94 12.14 0.77 -14.75
C ARG A 94 12.00 -0.75 -14.78
N THR A 95 12.59 -1.40 -13.78
CA THR A 95 12.36 -2.83 -13.53
C THR A 95 11.10 -3.00 -12.70
N ARG A 96 10.07 -3.64 -13.28
CA ARG A 96 8.87 -4.04 -12.54
C ARG A 96 9.17 -5.28 -11.71
N THR A 97 8.84 -5.22 -10.44
CA THR A 97 8.98 -6.36 -9.53
C THR A 97 7.71 -7.21 -9.60
N THR A 98 7.85 -8.51 -9.83
CA THR A 98 6.73 -9.45 -9.79
C THR A 98 6.78 -10.22 -8.48
N TYR A 99 5.66 -10.22 -7.75
CA TYR A 99 5.53 -10.98 -6.51
C TYR A 99 5.25 -12.47 -6.80
N ASN A 100 6.01 -13.34 -6.14
CA ASN A 100 5.78 -14.78 -6.15
C ASN A 100 5.83 -15.31 -4.70
N PRO A 101 4.69 -15.69 -4.11
CA PRO A 101 4.63 -16.09 -2.69
C PRO A 101 5.50 -17.30 -2.35
N ILE A 102 5.83 -18.15 -3.32
CA ILE A 102 6.67 -19.34 -3.10
C ILE A 102 8.16 -18.96 -3.08
N LEU A 103 8.56 -17.96 -3.86
CA LEU A 103 9.96 -17.54 -3.99
C LEU A 103 10.32 -16.42 -3.00
N ASP A 104 9.34 -15.56 -2.68
CA ASP A 104 9.58 -14.36 -1.87
C ASP A 104 9.50 -14.64 -0.37
N HIS A 105 8.94 -15.80 0.04
CA HIS A 105 8.77 -16.18 1.43
C HIS A 105 9.23 -17.62 1.70
N ASP A 106 9.81 -17.85 2.87
CA ASP A 106 10.05 -19.19 3.41
C ASP A 106 9.32 -19.36 4.74
N TYR A 107 8.15 -19.94 4.69
CA TYR A 107 7.32 -20.24 5.87
C TYR A 107 7.37 -21.71 6.29
N SER A 108 8.39 -22.45 5.84
CA SER A 108 8.54 -23.88 6.17
C SER A 108 8.83 -24.12 7.65
N LYS A 109 9.50 -23.18 8.31
CA LYS A 109 9.89 -23.28 9.72
C LYS A 109 8.96 -22.54 10.67
N GLU A 110 8.48 -21.39 10.24
CA GLU A 110 7.63 -20.51 11.04
C GLU A 110 6.61 -19.80 10.14
N GLY A 111 5.33 -19.90 10.50
CA GLY A 111 4.25 -19.19 9.79
C GLY A 111 4.32 -17.67 10.02
N PRO A 112 3.82 -16.87 9.07
CA PRO A 112 3.80 -15.43 9.20
C PRO A 112 2.71 -14.95 10.17
N SER A 113 2.96 -13.81 10.80
CA SER A 113 2.00 -13.06 11.61
C SER A 113 2.14 -11.57 11.37
N MET A 114 1.11 -10.79 11.73
CA MET A 114 1.18 -9.33 11.64
C MET A 114 2.12 -8.80 12.72
N ARG A 115 3.19 -8.11 12.34
CA ARG A 115 4.23 -7.58 13.24
C ARG A 115 4.48 -6.11 12.97
N GLU A 116 4.66 -5.34 14.04
CA GLU A 116 4.98 -3.92 13.95
C GLU A 116 6.49 -3.72 13.74
N VAL A 117 6.87 -3.39 12.51
CA VAL A 117 8.27 -3.16 12.12
C VAL A 117 8.76 -1.79 12.60
N TYR A 118 7.90 -0.80 12.52
CA TYR A 118 8.09 0.57 12.99
C TYR A 118 6.76 1.06 13.60
N PRO A 119 6.74 2.01 14.54
CA PRO A 119 5.50 2.50 15.14
C PRO A 119 4.43 2.87 14.12
N GLY A 120 3.31 2.14 14.12
CA GLY A 120 2.21 2.31 13.18
C GLY A 120 2.37 1.61 11.83
N HIS A 121 3.50 0.94 11.56
CA HIS A 121 3.76 0.19 10.34
C HIS A 121 3.83 -1.32 10.60
N PHE A 122 2.82 -2.04 10.14
CA PHE A 122 2.64 -3.46 10.38
C PHE A 122 2.83 -4.25 9.08
N VAL A 123 3.53 -5.38 9.17
CA VAL A 123 3.81 -6.27 8.04
C VAL A 123 3.52 -7.72 8.42
N TYR A 124 2.90 -8.46 7.52
CA TYR A 124 2.65 -9.89 7.68
C TYR A 124 3.89 -10.67 7.27
N CYS A 125 4.65 -11.14 8.27
CA CYS A 125 5.97 -11.75 8.08
C CYS A 125 6.34 -12.72 9.21
N ASN A 126 7.32 -13.58 8.95
CA ASN A 126 7.94 -14.42 9.98
C ASN A 126 9.04 -13.64 10.74
N THR A 127 9.72 -14.28 11.70
CA THR A 127 10.77 -13.62 12.50
C THR A 127 11.97 -13.20 11.67
N GLU A 128 12.41 -14.01 10.72
CA GLU A 128 13.57 -13.73 9.86
C GLU A 128 13.30 -12.50 8.97
N GLU A 129 12.14 -12.44 8.34
CA GLU A 129 11.70 -11.30 7.52
C GLU A 129 11.55 -10.03 8.37
N PHE A 130 10.99 -10.15 9.57
CA PHE A 130 10.83 -9.06 10.51
C PHE A 130 12.16 -8.39 10.87
N GLU A 131 13.18 -9.18 11.23
CA GLU A 131 14.51 -8.65 11.54
C GLU A 131 15.17 -8.01 10.30
N ARG A 132 14.98 -8.59 9.13
CA ARG A 132 15.43 -8.00 7.85
C ARG A 132 14.77 -6.65 7.57
N TYR A 133 13.46 -6.54 7.73
CA TYR A 133 12.74 -5.28 7.51
C TYR A 133 13.14 -4.19 8.51
N LYS A 134 13.34 -4.54 9.77
CA LYS A 134 13.85 -3.61 10.77
C LYS A 134 15.25 -3.08 10.44
N ALA A 135 16.15 -3.96 10.01
CA ALA A 135 17.50 -3.59 9.60
C ALA A 135 17.48 -2.69 8.36
N GLU A 136 16.61 -2.99 7.38
CA GLU A 136 16.41 -2.20 6.17
C GLU A 136 15.92 -0.78 6.51
N TYR A 137 14.91 -0.67 7.39
CA TYR A 137 14.39 0.62 7.84
C TYR A 137 15.46 1.47 8.52
N GLN A 138 16.25 0.86 9.41
CA GLN A 138 17.35 1.55 10.11
C GLN A 138 18.45 2.03 9.17
N ALA A 139 18.73 1.30 8.09
CA ALA A 139 19.71 1.66 7.09
C ALA A 139 19.27 2.85 6.22
N GLN A 140 17.97 2.97 5.95
CA GLN A 140 17.40 4.05 5.13
C GLN A 140 17.25 5.38 5.91
N ASN A 141 17.21 5.32 7.24
CA ASN A 141 17.00 6.49 8.11
C ASN A 141 18.30 6.96 8.82
N LYS A 142 19.45 6.54 8.34
CA LYS A 142 20.78 7.09 8.72
C LYS A 142 21.20 8.21 7.77
#